data_b94d2347b7a79f1fc5f69af593575856
#
_entry.id   b94d2347b7a79f1fc5f69af593575856
#
_cell.length_a   1.000
_cell.length_b   1.000
_cell.length_c   1.000
_cell.angle_alpha   90.00
_cell.angle_beta   90.00
_cell.angle_gamma   90.00
#
_symmetry.space_group_name_H-M   'P 1'
#
loop_
_entity.id
_entity.type
_entity.pdbx_description
1 polymer ?
#
loop_
_entity_poly.entity_id
_entity_poly.type
_entity_poly.pdbx_seq_one_letter_code
_entity_poly.pdbx_strand_id
1 'polypeptide(L)'
;MKKIDFTDIFKMKISISDISVIYQTNLWTRCAHPTGRVFNGFLLFDRGECSFDWSDGSISASDGTLVYLPSGSRHSVTAPERSLGFYRINFTLTDLSDGRRCVFSDCPRLISSATPKNIYTLADGMKRYTLSESGYLKNLAALSELLDYMRHMIVKEDTRRIGSVIRYVESNYAEDIDVGELAGMSYLSEAHLYRLFKQETGMSPVEYRNSLRIKKAQELLFDEECSIGEISSLVGFESACYFSRSFKQHTGMSPIEYRKKYGNY
;
A
#
# COMPACT_ATOMS: atom_id res chain seq x y z
N MET A 1 11.25 -16.00 -5.95
CA MET A 1 11.01 -14.81 -6.78
C MET A 1 11.47 -13.58 -6.04
N LYS A 2 11.80 -12.52 -6.75
CA LYS A 2 12.22 -11.25 -6.16
C LYS A 2 11.03 -10.32 -6.12
N LYS A 3 10.68 -9.80 -4.94
CA LYS A 3 9.70 -8.74 -4.80
C LYS A 3 10.35 -7.41 -5.17
N ILE A 4 9.66 -6.62 -5.98
CA ILE A 4 10.16 -5.33 -6.48
C ILE A 4 9.15 -4.23 -6.19
N ASP A 5 9.65 -3.00 -6.10
CA ASP A 5 8.85 -1.78 -6.13
C ASP A 5 8.64 -1.32 -7.59
N PHE A 6 7.62 -0.52 -7.85
CA PHE A 6 7.38 0.07 -9.18
C PHE A 6 8.50 0.98 -9.66
N THR A 7 9.27 1.56 -8.74
CA THR A 7 10.46 2.36 -9.07
C THR A 7 11.56 1.56 -9.77
N ASP A 8 11.54 0.22 -9.65
CA ASP A 8 12.52 -0.66 -10.28
C ASP A 8 12.09 -1.18 -11.65
N ILE A 9 10.88 -0.85 -12.12
CA ILE A 9 10.31 -1.43 -13.35
C ILE A 9 11.17 -1.18 -14.59
N PHE A 10 11.91 -0.08 -14.65
CA PHE A 10 12.83 0.24 -15.75
C PHE A 10 14.06 -0.68 -15.82
N LYS A 11 14.34 -1.44 -14.75
CA LYS A 11 15.39 -2.46 -14.69
C LYS A 11 14.89 -3.85 -15.12
N MET A 12 13.63 -3.94 -15.54
CA MET A 12 12.97 -5.22 -15.82
C MET A 12 12.82 -5.45 -17.32
N LYS A 13 13.06 -6.70 -17.74
CA LYS A 13 12.56 -7.20 -19.00
C LYS A 13 11.10 -7.62 -18.81
N ILE A 14 10.21 -7.02 -19.58
CA ILE A 14 8.77 -7.34 -19.59
C ILE A 14 8.50 -8.20 -20.83
N SER A 15 7.82 -9.33 -20.65
CA SER A 15 7.39 -10.19 -21.75
C SER A 15 5.97 -10.65 -21.55
N ILE A 16 5.14 -10.50 -22.56
CA ILE A 16 3.74 -10.96 -22.56
C ILE A 16 3.74 -12.45 -22.88
N SER A 17 3.00 -13.22 -22.10
CA SER A 17 2.94 -14.68 -22.23
C SER A 17 1.64 -15.14 -22.88
N ASP A 18 0.50 -14.55 -22.49
CA ASP A 18 -0.82 -14.91 -22.99
C ASP A 18 -1.84 -13.79 -22.72
N ILE A 19 -2.73 -13.58 -23.68
CA ILE A 19 -3.87 -12.68 -23.56
C ILE A 19 -5.11 -13.43 -24.03
N SER A 20 -6.12 -13.52 -23.16
CA SER A 20 -7.35 -14.24 -23.46
C SER A 20 -8.56 -13.57 -22.76
N VAL A 21 -9.73 -13.78 -23.34
CA VAL A 21 -11.01 -13.49 -22.71
C VAL A 21 -11.68 -14.80 -22.36
N ILE A 22 -12.07 -14.95 -21.12
CA ILE A 22 -12.64 -16.16 -20.59
C ILE A 22 -14.10 -15.87 -20.18
N TYR A 23 -15.01 -16.66 -20.77
CA TYR A 23 -16.40 -16.70 -20.35
C TYR A 23 -16.68 -18.10 -19.84
N GLN A 24 -17.06 -18.20 -18.58
CA GLN A 24 -17.31 -19.47 -17.92
C GLN A 24 -18.77 -19.60 -17.54
N THR A 25 -19.36 -20.73 -17.91
CA THR A 25 -20.78 -21.01 -17.68
C THR A 25 -21.02 -22.04 -16.59
N ASN A 26 -19.98 -22.61 -16.02
CA ASN A 26 -20.05 -23.62 -14.96
C ASN A 26 -19.52 -23.08 -13.63
N LEU A 27 -20.02 -23.61 -12.52
CA LEU A 27 -19.46 -23.36 -11.19
C LEU A 27 -17.97 -23.67 -11.18
N TRP A 28 -17.19 -22.70 -10.73
CA TRP A 28 -15.75 -22.82 -10.71
C TRP A 28 -15.24 -22.87 -9.27
N THR A 29 -15.16 -24.08 -8.75
CA THR A 29 -14.46 -24.33 -7.49
C THR A 29 -13.12 -24.93 -7.87
N ARG A 30 -12.07 -24.19 -7.72
CA ARG A 30 -10.77 -24.69 -8.08
C ARG A 30 -9.72 -24.48 -7.03
N CYS A 31 -9.02 -25.56 -6.74
CA CYS A 31 -7.80 -25.54 -5.97
C CYS A 31 -6.68 -24.77 -6.68
N ALA A 32 -5.84 -24.16 -5.89
CA ALA A 32 -4.60 -23.52 -6.31
C ALA A 32 -3.74 -24.45 -7.17
N HIS A 33 -2.93 -23.87 -8.04
CA HIS A 33 -1.80 -24.57 -8.61
C HIS A 33 -0.88 -25.06 -7.47
N PRO A 34 -0.61 -26.36 -7.34
CA PRO A 34 0.18 -26.89 -6.22
C PRO A 34 1.61 -26.32 -6.19
N THR A 35 2.14 -25.93 -7.35
CA THR A 35 3.45 -25.29 -7.51
C THR A 35 3.38 -23.75 -7.49
N GLY A 36 2.18 -23.17 -7.36
CA GLY A 36 1.93 -21.76 -7.52
C GLY A 36 1.74 -21.34 -8.99
N ARG A 37 1.35 -20.09 -9.19
CA ARG A 37 1.09 -19.52 -10.51
C ARG A 37 2.39 -19.31 -11.30
N VAL A 38 2.38 -19.62 -12.60
CA VAL A 38 3.59 -19.52 -13.45
C VAL A 38 3.91 -18.08 -13.84
N PHE A 39 2.89 -17.28 -14.14
CA PHE A 39 3.01 -15.92 -14.66
C PHE A 39 2.44 -14.88 -13.69
N ASN A 40 2.95 -13.68 -13.76
CA ASN A 40 2.17 -12.52 -13.30
C ASN A 40 0.93 -12.38 -14.18
N GLY A 41 -0.16 -11.88 -13.65
CA GLY A 41 -1.36 -11.68 -14.45
C GLY A 41 -2.25 -10.58 -13.94
N PHE A 42 -2.91 -9.91 -14.90
CA PHE A 42 -4.09 -9.12 -14.64
C PHE A 42 -5.34 -9.90 -15.00
N LEU A 43 -6.34 -9.83 -14.11
CA LEU A 43 -7.71 -10.26 -14.40
C LEU A 43 -8.61 -9.03 -14.30
N LEU A 44 -9.25 -8.68 -15.41
CA LEU A 44 -10.22 -7.58 -15.47
C LEU A 44 -11.60 -8.18 -15.69
N PHE A 45 -12.46 -8.06 -14.69
CA PHE A 45 -13.78 -8.68 -14.67
C PHE A 45 -14.81 -7.79 -15.38
N ASP A 46 -15.56 -8.39 -16.30
CA ASP A 46 -16.68 -7.74 -17.00
C ASP A 46 -18.04 -8.37 -16.69
N ARG A 47 -18.05 -9.50 -15.93
CA ARG A 47 -19.27 -10.20 -15.54
C ARG A 47 -19.05 -11.17 -14.39
N GLY A 48 -20.03 -11.24 -13.49
CA GLY A 48 -20.11 -12.20 -12.39
C GLY A 48 -19.17 -11.86 -11.23
N GLU A 49 -19.12 -12.74 -10.26
CA GLU A 49 -18.28 -12.57 -9.07
C GLU A 49 -17.49 -13.82 -8.71
N CYS A 50 -16.35 -13.66 -8.07
CA CYS A 50 -15.57 -14.76 -7.52
C CYS A 50 -14.74 -14.27 -6.31
N SER A 51 -14.26 -15.24 -5.51
CA SER A 51 -13.26 -14.98 -4.48
C SER A 51 -11.94 -15.65 -4.82
N PHE A 52 -10.87 -15.02 -4.33
CA PHE A 52 -9.51 -15.58 -4.32
C PHE A 52 -9.10 -15.73 -2.86
N ASP A 53 -8.80 -16.96 -2.45
CA ASP A 53 -8.48 -17.30 -1.07
C ASP A 53 -7.08 -17.88 -0.97
N TRP A 54 -6.28 -17.45 0.00
CA TRP A 54 -4.94 -17.97 0.30
C TRP A 54 -4.75 -18.10 1.82
N SER A 55 -3.59 -18.57 2.29
CA SER A 55 -3.35 -18.91 3.72
C SER A 55 -3.77 -17.81 4.71
N ASP A 56 -3.54 -16.55 4.35
CA ASP A 56 -3.58 -15.42 5.30
C ASP A 56 -4.58 -14.34 4.86
N GLY A 57 -5.42 -14.61 3.83
CA GLY A 57 -6.39 -13.62 3.38
C GLY A 57 -7.21 -14.04 2.19
N SER A 58 -8.12 -13.17 1.83
CA SER A 58 -8.98 -13.32 0.67
C SER A 58 -9.27 -11.97 0.01
N ILE A 59 -9.63 -11.99 -1.26
CA ILE A 59 -10.23 -10.86 -1.97
C ILE A 59 -11.42 -11.34 -2.79
N SER A 60 -12.43 -10.49 -2.89
CA SER A 60 -13.55 -10.68 -3.82
C SER A 60 -13.37 -9.82 -5.06
N ALA A 61 -13.77 -10.36 -6.20
CA ALA A 61 -13.78 -9.67 -7.48
C ALA A 61 -15.16 -9.83 -8.13
N SER A 62 -15.65 -8.74 -8.67
CA SER A 62 -16.92 -8.67 -9.39
C SER A 62 -16.77 -7.84 -10.65
N ASP A 63 -17.86 -7.60 -11.35
CA ASP A 63 -17.89 -6.68 -12.50
C ASP A 63 -17.23 -5.34 -12.16
N GLY A 64 -16.37 -4.84 -13.05
CA GLY A 64 -15.58 -3.64 -12.83
C GLY A 64 -14.27 -3.83 -12.07
N THR A 65 -13.99 -5.02 -11.57
CA THR A 65 -12.81 -5.28 -10.74
C THR A 65 -11.57 -5.59 -11.59
N LEU A 66 -10.43 -5.00 -11.20
CA LEU A 66 -9.11 -5.38 -11.69
C LEU A 66 -8.30 -6.02 -10.57
N VAL A 67 -7.84 -7.25 -10.79
CA VAL A 67 -7.01 -8.03 -9.86
C VAL A 67 -5.63 -8.27 -10.45
N TYR A 68 -4.58 -8.08 -9.67
CA TYR A 68 -3.23 -8.54 -9.96
C TYR A 68 -2.97 -9.87 -9.26
N LEU A 69 -2.51 -10.86 -10.02
CA LEU A 69 -2.12 -12.18 -9.53
C LEU A 69 -0.61 -12.37 -9.75
N PRO A 70 0.20 -12.45 -8.68
CA PRO A 70 1.64 -12.61 -8.82
C PRO A 70 2.04 -14.02 -9.24
N SER A 71 3.12 -14.14 -9.99
CA SER A 71 3.80 -15.42 -10.23
C SER A 71 4.19 -16.06 -8.90
N GLY A 72 4.07 -17.37 -8.77
CA GLY A 72 4.36 -18.14 -7.55
C GLY A 72 3.25 -18.10 -6.48
N SER A 73 2.25 -17.23 -6.59
CA SER A 73 1.17 -17.20 -5.62
C SER A 73 0.36 -18.50 -5.63
N ARG A 74 0.02 -18.97 -4.44
CA ARG A 74 -0.85 -20.12 -4.20
C ARG A 74 -2.17 -19.59 -3.66
N HIS A 75 -3.23 -19.79 -4.41
CA HIS A 75 -4.58 -19.36 -4.05
C HIS A 75 -5.61 -20.28 -4.67
N SER A 76 -6.77 -20.39 -4.06
CA SER A 76 -7.95 -20.99 -4.65
C SER A 76 -8.84 -19.91 -5.23
N VAL A 77 -9.65 -20.29 -6.21
CA VAL A 77 -10.67 -19.41 -6.79
C VAL A 77 -12.02 -20.11 -6.66
N THR A 78 -12.99 -19.38 -6.13
CA THR A 78 -14.36 -19.85 -6.01
C THR A 78 -15.28 -18.88 -6.72
N ALA A 79 -16.05 -19.38 -7.70
CA ALA A 79 -17.08 -18.61 -8.40
C ALA A 79 -18.43 -19.29 -8.19
N PRO A 80 -19.30 -18.74 -7.34
CA PRO A 80 -20.60 -19.33 -7.03
C PRO A 80 -21.61 -19.19 -8.16
N GLU A 81 -21.41 -18.20 -9.04
CA GLU A 81 -22.29 -17.96 -10.17
C GLU A 81 -21.86 -18.72 -11.42
N ARG A 82 -22.85 -19.10 -12.25
CA ARG A 82 -22.62 -19.82 -13.50
C ARG A 82 -22.12 -18.95 -14.65
N SER A 83 -22.00 -17.64 -14.45
CA SER A 83 -21.58 -16.71 -15.49
C SER A 83 -20.46 -15.83 -14.98
N LEU A 84 -19.23 -16.20 -15.31
CA LEU A 84 -18.04 -15.43 -15.00
C LEU A 84 -17.37 -15.01 -16.30
N GLY A 85 -17.09 -13.71 -16.47
CA GLY A 85 -16.37 -13.15 -17.60
C GLY A 85 -15.21 -12.28 -17.17
N PHE A 86 -14.04 -12.48 -17.77
CA PHE A 86 -12.87 -11.64 -17.49
C PHE A 86 -11.83 -11.69 -18.62
N TYR A 87 -11.11 -10.59 -18.75
CA TYR A 87 -9.86 -10.54 -19.53
C TYR A 87 -8.73 -11.04 -18.67
N ARG A 88 -7.91 -11.93 -19.22
CA ARG A 88 -6.69 -12.44 -18.59
C ARG A 88 -5.48 -11.99 -19.40
N ILE A 89 -4.56 -11.30 -18.77
CA ILE A 89 -3.32 -10.81 -19.37
C ILE A 89 -2.18 -11.36 -18.54
N ASN A 90 -1.48 -12.36 -19.05
CA ASN A 90 -0.35 -13.01 -18.42
C ASN A 90 0.97 -12.43 -18.95
N PHE A 91 1.90 -12.13 -18.05
CA PHE A 91 3.21 -11.57 -18.38
C PHE A 91 4.29 -12.03 -17.40
N THR A 92 5.55 -11.85 -17.79
CA THR A 92 6.70 -12.07 -16.91
C THR A 92 7.47 -10.77 -16.72
N LEU A 93 8.01 -10.61 -15.52
CA LEU A 93 8.99 -9.59 -15.16
C LEU A 93 10.28 -10.31 -14.81
N THR A 94 11.38 -9.90 -15.42
CA THR A 94 12.71 -10.51 -15.20
C THR A 94 13.70 -9.40 -14.94
N ASP A 95 14.40 -9.45 -13.83
CA ASP A 95 15.46 -8.50 -13.50
C ASP A 95 16.61 -8.64 -14.51
N LEU A 96 17.00 -7.53 -15.12
CA LEU A 96 18.08 -7.51 -16.12
C LEU A 96 19.46 -7.76 -15.50
N SER A 97 19.63 -7.53 -14.20
CA SER A 97 20.91 -7.69 -13.53
C SER A 97 21.25 -9.12 -13.16
N ASP A 98 20.24 -9.92 -12.79
CA ASP A 98 20.45 -11.27 -12.25
C ASP A 98 19.57 -12.37 -12.89
N GLY A 99 18.70 -12.00 -13.83
CA GLY A 99 17.82 -12.91 -14.55
C GLY A 99 16.68 -13.50 -13.69
N ARG A 100 16.51 -13.07 -12.46
CA ARG A 100 15.46 -13.59 -11.57
C ARG A 100 14.09 -13.06 -11.95
N ARG A 101 13.08 -13.91 -11.83
CA ARG A 101 11.68 -13.50 -11.98
C ARG A 101 11.24 -12.61 -10.83
N CYS A 102 10.47 -11.59 -11.17
CA CYS A 102 10.03 -10.54 -10.24
C CYS A 102 8.50 -10.48 -10.13
N VAL A 103 8.05 -10.01 -8.97
CA VAL A 103 6.63 -9.79 -8.62
C VAL A 103 6.47 -8.50 -7.84
N PHE A 104 5.29 -7.87 -7.89
CA PHE A 104 4.96 -6.68 -7.10
C PHE A 104 4.37 -7.04 -5.71
N SER A 105 3.84 -8.25 -5.55
CA SER A 105 3.32 -8.76 -4.27
C SER A 105 3.52 -10.27 -4.19
N ASP A 106 3.40 -10.84 -3.00
CA ASP A 106 3.50 -12.28 -2.77
C ASP A 106 2.14 -12.99 -2.84
N CYS A 107 1.04 -12.22 -2.72
CA CYS A 107 -0.33 -12.70 -2.76
C CYS A 107 -1.18 -11.93 -3.79
N PRO A 108 -2.36 -12.45 -4.16
CA PRO A 108 -3.34 -11.74 -4.99
C PRO A 108 -3.64 -10.35 -4.45
N ARG A 109 -3.81 -9.37 -5.33
CA ARG A 109 -4.07 -7.98 -4.94
C ARG A 109 -5.21 -7.38 -5.74
N LEU A 110 -6.19 -6.84 -5.04
CA LEU A 110 -7.22 -5.99 -5.63
C LEU A 110 -6.59 -4.65 -6.03
N ILE A 111 -6.66 -4.30 -7.29
CA ILE A 111 -6.12 -3.05 -7.81
C ILE A 111 -7.20 -1.98 -7.88
N SER A 112 -8.38 -2.35 -8.37
CA SER A 112 -9.53 -1.45 -8.48
C SER A 112 -10.82 -2.25 -8.38
N SER A 113 -11.82 -1.72 -7.68
CA SER A 113 -13.19 -2.24 -7.67
C SER A 113 -14.11 -1.54 -8.69
N ALA A 114 -13.64 -0.46 -9.31
CA ALA A 114 -14.36 0.30 -10.32
C ALA A 114 -13.36 0.76 -11.39
N THR A 115 -12.99 -0.16 -12.28
CA THR A 115 -11.98 0.07 -13.32
C THR A 115 -12.56 0.95 -14.44
N PRO A 116 -11.87 2.02 -14.88
CA PRO A 116 -12.34 2.92 -15.91
C PRO A 116 -12.46 2.23 -17.29
N LYS A 117 -13.37 2.73 -18.13
CA LYS A 117 -13.64 2.18 -19.47
C LYS A 117 -12.42 2.14 -20.39
N ASN A 118 -11.49 3.09 -20.29
CA ASN A 118 -10.26 3.09 -21.08
C ASN A 118 -9.39 1.86 -20.83
N ILE A 119 -9.38 1.31 -19.61
CA ILE A 119 -8.66 0.09 -19.28
C ILE A 119 -9.29 -1.14 -19.96
N TYR A 120 -10.62 -1.20 -20.04
CA TYR A 120 -11.31 -2.23 -20.84
C TYR A 120 -10.98 -2.11 -22.33
N THR A 121 -10.91 -0.87 -22.84
CA THR A 121 -10.52 -0.61 -24.24
C THR A 121 -9.10 -1.09 -24.52
N LEU A 122 -8.16 -0.89 -23.58
CA LEU A 122 -6.80 -1.43 -23.67
C LEU A 122 -6.80 -2.96 -23.72
N ALA A 123 -7.51 -3.61 -22.79
CA ALA A 123 -7.59 -5.07 -22.70
C ALA A 123 -8.21 -5.70 -23.96
N ASP A 124 -9.26 -5.09 -24.51
CA ASP A 124 -9.90 -5.53 -25.75
C ASP A 124 -8.99 -5.29 -26.97
N GLY A 125 -8.27 -4.17 -27.01
CA GLY A 125 -7.23 -3.91 -28.00
C GLY A 125 -6.12 -4.95 -27.99
N MET A 126 -5.63 -5.31 -26.81
CA MET A 126 -4.59 -6.33 -26.63
C MET A 126 -5.02 -7.69 -27.20
N LYS A 127 -6.26 -8.10 -26.99
CA LYS A 127 -6.81 -9.33 -27.59
C LYS A 127 -6.75 -9.30 -29.11
N ARG A 128 -7.16 -8.19 -29.74
CA ARG A 128 -7.17 -8.03 -31.21
C ARG A 128 -5.77 -8.08 -31.80
N TYR A 129 -4.78 -7.52 -31.11
CA TYR A 129 -3.39 -7.47 -31.59
C TYR A 129 -2.62 -8.76 -31.41
N THR A 130 -3.12 -9.72 -30.63
CA THR A 130 -2.42 -11.02 -30.39
C THR A 130 -2.21 -11.82 -31.68
N LEU A 131 -3.01 -11.58 -32.71
CA LEU A 131 -2.98 -12.31 -33.99
C LEU A 131 -2.10 -11.67 -35.08
N SER A 132 -1.38 -10.58 -34.80
CA SER A 132 -0.57 -9.86 -35.80
C SER A 132 0.88 -9.73 -35.38
N GLU A 133 1.83 -9.83 -36.32
CA GLU A 133 3.26 -9.64 -36.04
C GLU A 133 3.59 -8.27 -35.46
N SER A 134 2.90 -7.22 -35.86
CA SER A 134 3.03 -5.87 -35.28
C SER A 134 2.33 -5.72 -33.94
N GLY A 135 1.56 -6.71 -33.52
CA GLY A 135 0.74 -6.66 -32.29
C GLY A 135 1.56 -6.72 -31.01
N TYR A 136 2.74 -7.33 -31.02
CA TYR A 136 3.56 -7.46 -29.82
C TYR A 136 3.93 -6.11 -29.20
N LEU A 137 4.41 -5.16 -29.98
CA LEU A 137 4.77 -3.82 -29.49
C LEU A 137 3.55 -3.03 -29.00
N LYS A 138 2.40 -3.15 -29.67
CA LYS A 138 1.14 -2.53 -29.25
C LYS A 138 0.66 -3.13 -27.91
N ASN A 139 0.76 -4.45 -27.78
CA ASN A 139 0.41 -5.13 -26.54
C ASN A 139 1.37 -4.78 -25.40
N LEU A 140 2.66 -4.59 -25.69
CA LEU A 140 3.64 -4.15 -24.69
C LEU A 140 3.35 -2.72 -24.22
N ALA A 141 2.98 -1.81 -25.14
CA ALA A 141 2.56 -0.46 -24.78
C ALA A 141 1.30 -0.48 -23.91
N ALA A 142 0.28 -1.24 -24.28
CA ALA A 142 -0.95 -1.38 -23.50
C ALA A 142 -0.69 -2.02 -22.12
N LEU A 143 0.20 -3.00 -22.03
CA LEU A 143 0.61 -3.58 -20.74
C LEU A 143 1.34 -2.54 -19.88
N SER A 144 2.16 -1.69 -20.47
CA SER A 144 2.83 -0.60 -19.75
C SER A 144 1.83 0.40 -19.16
N GLU A 145 0.76 0.73 -19.89
CA GLU A 145 -0.34 1.57 -19.36
C GLU A 145 -1.11 0.88 -18.22
N LEU A 146 -1.35 -0.43 -18.31
CA LEU A 146 -1.97 -1.20 -17.21
C LEU A 146 -1.08 -1.22 -15.97
N LEU A 147 0.22 -1.38 -16.13
CA LEU A 147 1.19 -1.35 -15.04
C LEU A 147 1.26 0.04 -14.40
N ASP A 148 1.21 1.10 -15.18
CA ASP A 148 1.17 2.47 -14.66
C ASP A 148 -0.15 2.76 -13.93
N TYR A 149 -1.28 2.29 -14.45
CA TYR A 149 -2.57 2.36 -13.76
C TYR A 149 -2.51 1.64 -12.40
N MET A 150 -1.97 0.41 -12.37
CA MET A 150 -1.77 -0.34 -11.12
C MET A 150 -0.90 0.45 -10.12
N ARG A 151 0.20 1.04 -10.59
CA ARG A 151 1.09 1.87 -9.77
C ARG A 151 0.32 3.03 -9.13
N HIS A 152 -0.44 3.77 -9.93
CA HIS A 152 -1.24 4.89 -9.43
C HIS A 152 -2.26 4.47 -8.38
N MET A 153 -2.94 3.36 -8.59
CA MET A 153 -3.93 2.86 -7.63
C MET A 153 -3.29 2.42 -6.31
N ILE A 154 -2.12 1.77 -6.37
CA ILE A 154 -1.38 1.37 -5.17
C ILE A 154 -0.88 2.60 -4.41
N VAL A 155 -0.27 3.57 -5.09
CA VAL A 155 0.20 4.82 -4.47
C VAL A 155 -0.96 5.57 -3.82
N LYS A 156 -2.10 5.69 -4.50
CA LYS A 156 -3.30 6.32 -3.95
C LYS A 156 -3.81 5.62 -2.68
N GLU A 157 -3.82 4.30 -2.68
CA GLU A 157 -4.23 3.52 -1.51
C GLU A 157 -3.24 3.67 -0.35
N ASP A 158 -1.94 3.61 -0.63
CA ASP A 158 -0.90 3.82 0.38
C ASP A 158 -0.98 5.23 0.98
N THR A 159 -1.19 6.27 0.16
CA THR A 159 -1.41 7.66 0.64
C THR A 159 -2.65 7.76 1.53
N ARG A 160 -3.73 7.08 1.18
CA ARG A 160 -4.95 7.05 1.99
C ARG A 160 -4.71 6.37 3.34
N ARG A 161 -4.01 5.24 3.34
CA ARG A 161 -3.68 4.46 4.55
C ARG A 161 -2.78 5.24 5.48
N ILE A 162 -1.70 5.83 4.94
CA ILE A 162 -0.78 6.61 5.76
C ILE A 162 -1.45 7.87 6.32
N GLY A 163 -2.32 8.53 5.56
CA GLY A 163 -3.10 9.68 6.05
C GLY A 163 -4.01 9.31 7.23
N SER A 164 -4.54 8.08 7.27
CA SER A 164 -5.32 7.59 8.41
C SER A 164 -4.44 7.38 9.64
N VAL A 165 -3.24 6.82 9.45
CA VAL A 165 -2.28 6.64 10.55
C VAL A 165 -1.82 7.98 11.11
N ILE A 166 -1.51 8.96 10.25
CA ILE A 166 -1.10 10.31 10.69
C ILE A 166 -2.19 10.92 11.56
N ARG A 167 -3.45 10.92 11.12
CA ARG A 167 -4.59 11.43 11.90
C ARG A 167 -4.76 10.70 13.23
N TYR A 168 -4.55 9.37 13.25
CA TYR A 168 -4.60 8.62 14.50
C TYR A 168 -3.51 9.08 15.47
N VAL A 169 -2.27 9.24 15.02
CA VAL A 169 -1.16 9.76 15.84
C VAL A 169 -1.45 11.18 16.33
N GLU A 170 -2.02 12.04 15.49
CA GLU A 170 -2.43 13.41 15.85
C GLU A 170 -3.52 13.43 16.93
N SER A 171 -4.47 12.51 16.88
CA SER A 171 -5.56 12.43 17.85
C SER A 171 -5.16 11.78 19.17
N ASN A 172 -4.12 10.92 19.16
CA ASN A 172 -3.72 10.09 20.31
C ASN A 172 -2.26 10.35 20.73
N TYR A 173 -1.71 11.52 20.43
CA TYR A 173 -0.29 11.82 20.69
C TYR A 173 0.11 11.68 22.17
N ALA A 174 -0.81 11.90 23.11
CA ALA A 174 -0.55 11.80 24.54
C ALA A 174 -0.45 10.35 25.02
N GLU A 175 -1.02 9.39 24.28
CA GLU A 175 -0.99 7.98 24.61
C GLU A 175 0.29 7.32 24.12
N ASP A 176 0.58 6.14 24.66
CA ASP A 176 1.68 5.33 24.10
C ASP A 176 1.20 4.59 22.86
N ILE A 177 1.94 4.74 21.77
CA ILE A 177 1.57 4.21 20.46
C ILE A 177 2.61 3.17 20.05
N ASP A 178 2.14 1.92 19.88
CA ASP A 178 2.95 0.85 19.31
C ASP A 178 2.95 0.96 17.77
N VAL A 179 4.13 0.92 17.19
CA VAL A 179 4.30 0.96 15.73
C VAL A 179 3.73 -0.29 15.07
N GLY A 180 3.78 -1.44 15.73
CA GLY A 180 3.15 -2.68 15.27
C GLY A 180 1.63 -2.54 15.16
N GLU A 181 0.99 -1.88 16.12
CA GLU A 181 -0.45 -1.58 16.07
C GLU A 181 -0.79 -0.64 14.91
N LEU A 182 0.00 0.42 14.70
CA LEU A 182 -0.18 1.33 13.55
C LEU A 182 -0.05 0.58 12.21
N ALA A 183 0.91 -0.33 12.12
CA ALA A 183 1.11 -1.17 10.94
C ALA A 183 -0.09 -2.12 10.71
N GLY A 184 -0.58 -2.75 11.78
CA GLY A 184 -1.78 -3.58 11.74
C GLY A 184 -3.03 -2.82 11.30
N MET A 185 -3.29 -1.64 11.87
CA MET A 185 -4.43 -0.77 11.50
C MET A 185 -4.42 -0.35 10.03
N SER A 186 -3.24 -0.19 9.45
CA SER A 186 -3.07 0.24 8.06
C SER A 186 -2.87 -0.91 7.07
N TYR A 187 -2.84 -2.15 7.55
CA TYR A 187 -2.51 -3.34 6.74
C TYR A 187 -1.17 -3.20 6.00
N LEU A 188 -0.20 -2.56 6.65
CA LEU A 188 1.16 -2.40 6.16
C LEU A 188 2.13 -3.20 7.03
N SER A 189 3.29 -3.57 6.49
CA SER A 189 4.40 -3.98 7.33
C SER A 189 5.02 -2.76 8.03
N GLU A 190 5.60 -2.93 9.21
CA GLU A 190 6.26 -1.82 9.93
C GLU A 190 7.29 -1.09 9.06
N ALA A 191 8.13 -1.82 8.33
CA ALA A 191 9.13 -1.23 7.44
C ALA A 191 8.49 -0.36 6.34
N HIS A 192 7.35 -0.80 5.77
CA HIS A 192 6.61 -0.03 4.77
C HIS A 192 5.94 1.19 5.40
N LEU A 193 5.33 1.02 6.59
CA LEU A 193 4.77 2.12 7.36
C LEU A 193 5.82 3.20 7.63
N TYR A 194 6.98 2.82 8.18
CA TYR A 194 8.07 3.78 8.46
C TYR A 194 8.49 4.57 7.22
N ARG A 195 8.66 3.87 6.09
CA ARG A 195 9.06 4.52 4.83
C ARG A 195 8.02 5.52 4.35
N LEU A 196 6.74 5.14 4.31
CA LEU A 196 5.65 6.01 3.86
C LEU A 196 5.42 7.17 4.83
N PHE A 197 5.43 6.90 6.14
CA PHE A 197 5.24 7.93 7.16
C PHE A 197 6.34 8.99 7.09
N LYS A 198 7.59 8.55 6.96
CA LYS A 198 8.73 9.48 6.81
C LYS A 198 8.69 10.23 5.48
N GLN A 199 8.22 9.61 4.41
CA GLN A 199 8.04 10.27 3.12
C GLN A 199 6.99 11.39 3.19
N GLU A 200 5.89 11.18 3.93
CA GLU A 200 4.78 12.13 4.04
C GLU A 200 5.05 13.23 5.07
N THR A 201 5.65 12.89 6.22
CA THR A 201 5.82 13.83 7.35
C THR A 201 7.26 14.34 7.53
N GLY A 202 8.23 13.73 6.86
CA GLY A 202 9.64 13.96 7.08
C GLY A 202 10.22 13.27 8.33
N MET A 203 9.39 12.63 9.15
CA MET A 203 9.73 12.07 10.47
C MET A 203 9.29 10.62 10.58
N SER A 204 9.86 9.87 11.51
CA SER A 204 9.29 8.58 11.94
C SER A 204 8.02 8.80 12.76
N PRO A 205 7.14 7.78 12.92
CA PRO A 205 5.94 7.90 13.75
C PRO A 205 6.23 8.37 15.18
N VAL A 206 7.29 7.85 15.80
CA VAL A 206 7.69 8.22 17.17
C VAL A 206 8.22 9.66 17.24
N GLU A 207 9.05 10.08 16.28
CA GLU A 207 9.54 11.47 16.22
C GLU A 207 8.39 12.45 15.99
N TYR A 208 7.45 12.11 15.12
CA TYR A 208 6.27 12.93 14.84
C TYR A 208 5.38 13.07 16.06
N ARG A 209 5.06 11.96 16.74
CA ARG A 209 4.34 11.98 18.03
C ARG A 209 5.03 12.90 19.05
N ASN A 210 6.34 12.75 19.22
CA ASN A 210 7.09 13.55 20.16
C ASN A 210 7.07 15.05 19.78
N SER A 211 7.12 15.37 18.49
CA SER A 211 7.00 16.77 18.02
C SER A 211 5.64 17.40 18.39
N LEU A 212 4.55 16.61 18.25
CA LEU A 212 3.21 17.03 18.67
C LEU A 212 3.11 17.26 20.17
N ARG A 213 3.67 16.35 20.99
CA ARG A 213 3.76 16.48 22.45
C ARG A 213 4.49 17.77 22.85
N ILE A 214 5.62 18.05 22.21
CA ILE A 214 6.39 19.28 22.46
C ILE A 214 5.60 20.52 22.05
N LYS A 215 4.95 20.50 20.89
CA LYS A 215 4.11 21.61 20.45
C LYS A 215 2.98 21.87 21.45
N LYS A 216 2.33 20.85 21.94
CA LYS A 216 1.28 20.99 22.97
C LYS A 216 1.84 21.49 24.30
N ALA A 217 3.02 20.99 24.70
CA ALA A 217 3.69 21.48 25.90
C ALA A 217 4.04 22.98 25.81
N GLN A 218 4.44 23.48 24.65
CA GLN A 218 4.68 24.92 24.46
C GLN A 218 3.43 25.76 24.75
N GLU A 219 2.23 25.28 24.33
CA GLU A 219 0.97 25.94 24.63
C GLU A 219 0.66 25.93 26.15
N LEU A 220 0.86 24.77 26.79
CA LEU A 220 0.60 24.62 28.23
C LEU A 220 1.63 25.36 29.12
N LEU A 221 2.80 25.66 28.62
CA LEU A 221 3.82 26.40 29.38
C LEU A 221 3.45 27.88 29.65
N PHE A 222 2.46 28.43 28.94
CA PHE A 222 1.92 29.76 29.23
C PHE A 222 1.00 29.77 30.47
N ASP A 223 0.54 28.59 30.93
CA ASP A 223 -0.22 28.46 32.15
C ASP A 223 0.75 28.31 33.33
N GLU A 224 0.75 29.32 34.23
CA GLU A 224 1.66 29.37 35.38
C GLU A 224 1.22 28.41 36.50
N GLU A 225 -0.05 28.00 36.52
CA GLU A 225 -0.58 27.11 37.55
C GLU A 225 -0.08 25.66 37.35
N CYS A 226 0.26 25.29 36.15
CA CYS A 226 0.76 23.94 35.85
C CYS A 226 2.28 23.83 36.06
N SER A 227 2.72 22.89 36.86
CA SER A 227 4.14 22.57 37.04
C SER A 227 4.72 21.89 35.77
N ILE A 228 6.04 21.95 35.59
CA ILE A 228 6.71 21.28 34.47
C ILE A 228 6.47 19.76 34.49
N GLY A 229 6.38 19.15 35.67
CA GLY A 229 6.06 17.74 35.83
C GLY A 229 4.64 17.40 35.39
N GLU A 230 3.66 18.21 35.78
CA GLU A 230 2.26 18.04 35.35
C GLU A 230 2.14 18.17 33.82
N ILE A 231 2.76 19.21 33.24
CA ILE A 231 2.77 19.37 31.78
C ILE A 231 3.39 18.15 31.09
N SER A 232 4.53 17.65 31.61
CA SER A 232 5.15 16.41 31.09
C SER A 232 4.17 15.25 31.04
N SER A 233 3.43 15.04 32.13
CA SER A 233 2.43 13.96 32.23
C SER A 233 1.22 14.20 31.31
N LEU A 234 0.70 15.42 31.26
CA LEU A 234 -0.45 15.80 30.41
C LEU A 234 -0.18 15.60 28.93
N VAL A 235 1.05 15.84 28.49
CA VAL A 235 1.42 15.62 27.07
C VAL A 235 1.92 14.20 26.79
N GLY A 236 1.89 13.31 27.79
CA GLY A 236 2.14 11.88 27.63
C GLY A 236 3.61 11.44 27.73
N PHE A 237 4.50 12.22 28.38
CA PHE A 237 5.84 11.75 28.69
C PHE A 237 5.86 11.04 30.06
N GLU A 238 6.39 9.81 30.11
CA GLU A 238 6.54 9.07 31.36
C GLU A 238 7.55 9.68 32.33
N SER A 239 8.53 10.44 31.81
CA SER A 239 9.62 11.02 32.61
C SER A 239 9.80 12.49 32.29
N ALA A 240 9.69 13.36 33.31
CA ALA A 240 9.96 14.78 33.22
C ALA A 240 11.41 15.08 32.77
N CYS A 241 12.34 14.17 33.08
CA CYS A 241 13.73 14.27 32.64
C CYS A 241 13.86 14.02 31.12
N TYR A 242 13.20 13.00 30.60
CA TYR A 242 13.14 12.73 29.16
C TYR A 242 12.39 13.85 28.42
N PHE A 243 11.26 14.31 28.98
CA PHE A 243 10.54 15.47 28.46
C PHE A 243 11.45 16.68 28.32
N SER A 244 12.15 17.08 29.39
CA SER A 244 13.01 18.27 29.38
C SER A 244 14.13 18.17 28.33
N ARG A 245 14.71 16.99 28.16
CA ARG A 245 15.72 16.75 27.09
C ARG A 245 15.11 16.85 25.70
N SER A 246 13.99 16.20 25.48
CA SER A 246 13.28 16.21 24.19
C SER A 246 12.79 17.64 23.85
N PHE A 247 12.28 18.36 24.83
CA PHE A 247 11.85 19.75 24.67
C PHE A 247 13.03 20.66 24.26
N LYS A 248 14.16 20.54 24.97
CA LYS A 248 15.37 21.31 24.63
C LYS A 248 15.92 20.97 23.25
N GLN A 249 15.87 19.70 22.87
CA GLN A 249 16.31 19.28 21.53
C GLN A 249 15.45 19.91 20.42
N HIS A 250 14.12 20.04 20.63
CA HIS A 250 13.20 20.57 19.64
C HIS A 250 13.13 22.10 19.61
N THR A 251 13.29 22.76 20.76
CA THR A 251 13.10 24.20 20.90
C THR A 251 14.38 25.00 21.12
N GLY A 252 15.49 24.32 21.39
CA GLY A 252 16.76 24.93 21.76
C GLY A 252 16.87 25.38 23.22
N MET A 253 15.77 25.31 24.01
CA MET A 253 15.70 25.77 25.40
C MET A 253 15.06 24.72 26.29
N SER A 254 15.38 24.71 27.60
CA SER A 254 14.62 23.91 28.56
C SER A 254 13.20 24.44 28.73
N PRO A 255 12.24 23.62 29.22
CA PRO A 255 10.88 24.09 29.49
C PRO A 255 10.83 25.28 30.46
N ILE A 256 11.69 25.31 31.48
CA ILE A 256 11.78 26.41 32.43
C ILE A 256 12.27 27.71 31.75
N GLU A 257 13.35 27.61 30.96
CA GLU A 257 13.85 28.76 30.19
C GLU A 257 12.83 29.28 29.19
N TYR A 258 12.09 28.36 28.55
CA TYR A 258 11.04 28.70 27.60
C TYR A 258 9.88 29.45 28.29
N ARG A 259 9.37 28.93 29.42
CA ARG A 259 8.35 29.59 30.24
C ARG A 259 8.80 30.99 30.69
N LYS A 260 10.03 31.11 31.22
CA LYS A 260 10.60 32.40 31.64
C LYS A 260 10.73 33.42 30.51
N LYS A 261 10.96 32.95 29.30
CA LYS A 261 11.20 33.83 28.12
C LYS A 261 9.88 34.24 27.44
N TYR A 262 8.90 33.38 27.41
CA TYR A 262 7.69 33.55 26.60
C TYR A 262 6.39 33.52 27.45
N GLY A 263 6.41 33.11 28.72
CA GLY A 263 5.30 33.25 29.64
C GLY A 263 5.02 34.75 29.86
N ASN A 264 3.78 35.09 29.95
CA ASN A 264 3.38 36.46 30.25
C ASN A 264 3.73 36.78 31.73
N TYR A 265 4.65 37.69 31.93
CA TYR A 265 4.84 38.38 33.18
C TYR A 265 3.89 39.57 33.27
#